data_2f6b467435db2e4f30be9c6162c9a7a7
#
_entry.id   2f6b467435db2e4f30be9c6162c9a7a7
#
_cell.length_a   1.000
_cell.length_b   1.000
_cell.length_c   1.000
_cell.angle_alpha   90.00
_cell.angle_beta   90.00
_cell.angle_gamma   90.00
#
_symmetry.space_group_name_H-M   'P 1'
#
loop_
_entity.id
_entity.type
_entity.pdbx_description
1 polymer ?
#
loop_
_entity_poly.entity_id
_entity_poly.type
_entity_poly.pdbx_seq_one_letter_code
_entity_poly.pdbx_strand_id
1 'polypeptide(L)'
;MASWRKFAPGWEIREWNRDGVALLSLPPFAAEALAAGKWAFAADWLRFAALFAHGGVYLDCDVELVAPLAPGGEFIAGQWMPDGAVGLEPAVMALERGSPVAEHMVEHFRSAPFDCSRTAGERLSGVLRESRLMLEVLAPEVFCPIDVNGVMRRTPQTVGIHRCAMSWCPLRRRVARWMSWHGLRPIVDFILKTRGRR
;
A
#
# COMPACT_ATOMS: atom_id res chain seq x y z
N MET A 1 2.91 9.93 11.95
CA MET A 1 1.80 10.72 12.53
C MET A 1 2.12 12.19 12.81
N ALA A 2 3.32 12.57 13.30
CA ALA A 2 3.65 13.99 13.48
C ALA A 2 3.56 14.79 12.15
N SER A 3 4.05 14.22 11.05
CA SER A 3 3.96 14.85 9.72
C SER A 3 2.51 15.01 9.24
N TRP A 4 1.62 14.06 9.55
CA TRP A 4 0.20 14.13 9.16
C TRP A 4 -0.49 15.30 9.84
N ARG A 5 -0.28 15.48 11.15
CA ARG A 5 -0.84 16.64 11.90
C ARG A 5 -0.33 17.97 11.37
N LYS A 6 0.93 18.00 10.90
CA LYS A 6 1.55 19.20 10.35
C LYS A 6 0.98 19.57 8.97
N PHE A 7 0.82 18.57 8.08
CA PHE A 7 0.52 18.80 6.67
C PHE A 7 -0.95 18.49 6.28
N ALA A 8 -1.73 17.98 7.22
CA ALA A 8 -3.17 17.83 7.11
C ALA A 8 -3.89 18.44 8.33
N PRO A 9 -3.66 19.76 8.64
CA PRO A 9 -4.33 20.41 9.75
C PRO A 9 -5.83 20.48 9.48
N GLY A 10 -6.63 20.17 10.49
CA GLY A 10 -8.09 20.15 10.37
C GLY A 10 -8.68 18.83 9.87
N TRP A 11 -7.87 17.87 9.50
CA TRP A 11 -8.33 16.52 9.20
C TRP A 11 -8.49 15.72 10.50
N GLU A 12 -9.58 14.96 10.60
CA GLU A 12 -9.72 13.93 11.63
C GLU A 12 -8.81 12.76 11.30
N ILE A 13 -7.89 12.41 12.20
CA ILE A 13 -7.00 11.24 12.03
C ILE A 13 -7.61 10.08 12.82
N ARG A 14 -8.05 9.05 12.12
CA ARG A 14 -8.56 7.80 12.69
C ARG A 14 -7.49 6.72 12.61
N GLU A 15 -7.11 6.20 13.78
CA GLU A 15 -6.16 5.09 13.87
C GLU A 15 -6.90 3.76 13.94
N TRP A 16 -6.61 2.90 12.98
CA TRP A 16 -7.14 1.54 12.96
C TRP A 16 -6.13 0.59 13.61
N ASN A 17 -6.21 0.51 14.93
CA ASN A 17 -5.39 -0.37 15.75
C ASN A 17 -6.09 -1.74 15.97
N ARG A 18 -5.43 -2.63 16.74
CA ARG A 18 -5.95 -3.97 17.04
C ARG A 18 -7.35 -3.92 17.67
N ASP A 19 -7.60 -3.01 18.59
CA ASP A 19 -8.86 -2.94 19.33
C ASP A 19 -9.99 -2.43 18.41
N GLY A 20 -9.72 -1.45 17.57
CA GLY A 20 -10.67 -0.97 16.56
C GLY A 20 -11.01 -2.05 15.53
N VAL A 21 -10.04 -2.84 15.11
CA VAL A 21 -10.25 -3.97 14.16
C VAL A 21 -11.05 -5.10 14.81
N ALA A 22 -10.84 -5.37 16.10
CA ALA A 22 -11.56 -6.42 16.82
C ALA A 22 -13.08 -6.19 16.91
N LEU A 23 -13.52 -4.93 16.75
CA LEU A 23 -14.95 -4.56 16.73
C LEU A 23 -15.61 -4.75 15.35
N LEU A 24 -14.82 -5.08 14.31
CA LEU A 24 -15.33 -5.26 12.96
C LEU A 24 -15.72 -6.72 12.69
N SER A 25 -16.76 -6.90 11.89
CA SER A 25 -17.09 -8.22 11.31
C SER A 25 -16.08 -8.54 10.20
N LEU A 26 -15.02 -9.26 10.55
CA LEU A 26 -13.94 -9.58 9.61
C LEU A 26 -14.40 -10.64 8.59
N PRO A 27 -14.08 -10.47 7.29
CA PRO A 27 -14.25 -11.53 6.33
C PRO A 27 -13.22 -12.66 6.59
N PRO A 28 -13.47 -13.87 6.06
CA PRO A 28 -12.55 -15.01 6.24
C PRO A 28 -11.11 -14.66 5.88
N PHE A 29 -10.87 -13.96 4.79
CA PHE A 29 -9.54 -13.51 4.38
C PHE A 29 -8.80 -12.76 5.50
N ALA A 30 -9.44 -11.74 6.07
CA ALA A 30 -8.81 -10.91 7.11
C ALA A 30 -8.67 -11.68 8.44
N ALA A 31 -9.65 -12.50 8.80
CA ALA A 31 -9.60 -13.32 10.01
C ALA A 31 -8.46 -14.35 9.95
N GLU A 32 -8.32 -15.06 8.83
CA GLU A 32 -7.23 -16.02 8.60
C GLU A 32 -5.86 -15.33 8.55
N ALA A 33 -5.76 -14.15 7.93
CA ALA A 33 -4.54 -13.35 7.93
C ALA A 33 -4.10 -12.98 9.35
N LEU A 34 -5.05 -12.54 10.20
CA LEU A 34 -4.77 -12.22 11.60
C LEU A 34 -4.35 -13.46 12.39
N ALA A 35 -5.05 -14.58 12.23
CA ALA A 35 -4.72 -15.85 12.88
C ALA A 35 -3.31 -16.34 12.51
N ALA A 36 -2.89 -16.10 11.24
CA ALA A 36 -1.55 -16.41 10.74
C ALA A 36 -0.49 -15.35 11.11
N GLY A 37 -0.82 -14.29 11.87
CA GLY A 37 0.09 -13.20 12.22
C GLY A 37 0.48 -12.32 11.02
N LYS A 38 -0.30 -12.33 9.94
CA LYS A 38 -0.06 -11.60 8.69
C LYS A 38 -0.82 -10.27 8.67
N TRP A 39 -0.49 -9.39 9.60
CA TRP A 39 -1.18 -8.11 9.83
C TRP A 39 -1.32 -7.23 8.59
N ALA A 40 -0.31 -7.20 7.71
CA ALA A 40 -0.36 -6.41 6.49
C ALA A 40 -1.49 -6.87 5.55
N PHE A 41 -1.71 -8.19 5.45
CA PHE A 41 -2.81 -8.72 4.62
C PHE A 41 -4.19 -8.46 5.23
N ALA A 42 -4.32 -8.46 6.55
CA ALA A 42 -5.56 -8.02 7.20
C ALA A 42 -5.81 -6.51 6.95
N ALA A 43 -4.74 -5.71 6.98
CA ALA A 43 -4.81 -4.29 6.64
C ALA A 43 -5.20 -4.05 5.17
N ASP A 44 -4.89 -4.99 4.25
CA ASP A 44 -5.30 -4.90 2.85
C ASP A 44 -6.83 -4.88 2.67
N TRP A 45 -7.56 -5.64 3.46
CA TRP A 45 -9.02 -5.52 3.52
C TRP A 45 -9.46 -4.25 4.25
N LEU A 46 -8.86 -3.99 5.42
CA LEU A 46 -9.27 -2.92 6.33
C LEU A 46 -9.26 -1.55 5.64
N ARG A 47 -8.22 -1.25 4.85
CA ARG A 47 -8.10 0.04 4.15
C ARG A 47 -9.29 0.33 3.24
N PHE A 48 -9.80 -0.68 2.53
CA PHE A 48 -10.97 -0.53 1.67
C PHE A 48 -12.27 -0.49 2.48
N ALA A 49 -12.40 -1.30 3.54
CA ALA A 49 -13.56 -1.27 4.42
C ALA A 49 -13.70 0.08 5.13
N ALA A 50 -12.60 0.65 5.60
CA ALA A 50 -12.57 1.97 6.23
C ALA A 50 -12.96 3.07 5.25
N LEU A 51 -12.39 3.07 4.04
CA LEU A 51 -12.72 4.05 3.02
C LEU A 51 -14.17 3.89 2.50
N PHE A 52 -14.68 2.67 2.36
CA PHE A 52 -16.08 2.44 2.00
C PHE A 52 -17.04 3.03 3.04
N ALA A 53 -16.75 2.79 4.32
CA ALA A 53 -17.62 3.24 5.41
C ALA A 53 -17.55 4.75 5.68
N HIS A 54 -16.39 5.37 5.51
CA HIS A 54 -16.13 6.74 5.96
C HIS A 54 -15.71 7.69 4.84
N GLY A 55 -15.15 7.18 3.76
CA GLY A 55 -14.44 7.99 2.77
C GLY A 55 -13.16 8.60 3.34
N GLY A 56 -12.52 9.46 2.56
CA GLY A 56 -11.35 10.22 2.96
C GLY A 56 -10.05 9.67 2.40
N VAL A 57 -8.95 9.86 3.11
CA VAL A 57 -7.61 9.43 2.69
C VAL A 57 -7.09 8.34 3.61
N TYR A 58 -6.68 7.23 3.03
CA TYR A 58 -5.93 6.18 3.72
C TYR A 58 -4.43 6.41 3.55
N LEU A 59 -3.70 6.27 4.63
CA LEU A 59 -2.23 6.31 4.65
C LEU A 59 -1.72 5.12 5.45
N ASP A 60 -0.80 4.34 4.89
CA ASP A 60 -0.02 3.37 5.67
C ASP A 60 0.81 4.08 6.75
N CYS A 61 1.05 3.43 7.87
CA CYS A 61 1.72 4.04 9.03
C CYS A 61 3.18 4.47 8.76
N ASP A 62 3.79 3.99 7.68
CA ASP A 62 5.13 4.34 7.21
C ASP A 62 5.12 5.37 6.06
N VAL A 63 3.98 6.02 5.81
CA VAL A 63 3.89 7.19 4.93
C VAL A 63 4.19 8.46 5.72
N GLU A 64 5.16 9.23 5.28
CA GLU A 64 5.50 10.56 5.80
C GLU A 64 5.00 11.65 4.86
N LEU A 65 4.14 12.55 5.32
CA LEU A 65 3.77 13.73 4.55
C LEU A 65 4.88 14.78 4.61
N VAL A 66 5.17 15.39 3.48
CA VAL A 66 6.22 16.42 3.32
C VAL A 66 5.68 17.73 2.73
N ALA A 67 4.42 17.72 2.28
CA ALA A 67 3.69 18.88 1.81
C ALA A 67 2.20 18.75 2.19
N PRO A 68 1.40 19.84 2.09
CA PRO A 68 -0.03 19.80 2.40
C PRO A 68 -0.77 18.74 1.61
N LEU A 69 -1.61 17.97 2.31
CA LEU A 69 -2.49 16.97 1.70
C LEU A 69 -3.81 17.64 1.31
N ALA A 70 -4.07 17.74 0.00
CA ALA A 70 -5.27 18.32 -0.55
C ALA A 70 -5.79 17.46 -1.71
N PRO A 71 -6.50 16.35 -1.44
CA PRO A 71 -7.02 15.48 -2.48
C PRO A 71 -8.13 16.21 -3.26
N GLY A 72 -8.06 16.13 -4.59
CA GLY A 72 -9.03 16.72 -5.52
C GLY A 72 -10.08 15.73 -6.04
N GLY A 73 -10.15 14.50 -5.51
CA GLY A 73 -11.04 13.43 -5.98
C GLY A 73 -10.55 12.07 -5.54
N GLU A 74 -11.12 11.02 -6.13
CA GLU A 74 -10.66 9.65 -5.87
C GLU A 74 -9.36 9.37 -6.61
N PHE A 75 -8.37 8.87 -5.89
CA PHE A 75 -7.08 8.48 -6.46
C PHE A 75 -6.40 7.33 -5.70
N ILE A 76 -5.41 6.74 -6.35
CA ILE A 76 -4.43 5.85 -5.74
C ILE A 76 -3.01 6.30 -6.08
N ALA A 77 -2.08 6.11 -5.17
CA ALA A 77 -0.67 6.32 -5.48
C ALA A 77 -0.16 5.29 -6.49
N GLY A 78 0.66 5.76 -7.42
CA GLY A 78 1.47 4.89 -8.28
C GLY A 78 2.80 4.54 -7.62
N GLN A 79 3.39 3.43 -8.03
CA GLN A 79 4.76 3.05 -7.68
C GLN A 79 5.55 2.59 -8.89
N TRP A 80 6.86 2.76 -8.86
CA TRP A 80 7.75 2.25 -9.90
C TRP A 80 7.81 0.74 -9.88
N MET A 81 7.59 0.12 -11.04
CA MET A 81 7.75 -1.32 -11.25
C MET A 81 9.10 -1.63 -11.88
N PRO A 82 9.66 -2.86 -11.70
CA PRO A 82 10.95 -3.24 -12.26
C PRO A 82 11.05 -3.19 -13.79
N ASP A 83 9.92 -3.31 -14.48
CA ASP A 83 9.80 -3.23 -15.95
C ASP A 83 9.63 -1.79 -16.46
N GLY A 84 9.63 -0.80 -15.58
CA GLY A 84 9.44 0.61 -15.89
C GLY A 84 7.97 1.05 -15.96
N ALA A 85 7.02 0.13 -15.76
CA ALA A 85 5.61 0.49 -15.65
C ALA A 85 5.30 1.17 -14.31
N VAL A 86 4.09 1.73 -14.20
CA VAL A 86 3.54 2.24 -12.95
C VAL A 86 2.53 1.23 -12.42
N GLY A 87 2.80 0.68 -11.24
CA GLY A 87 1.88 -0.19 -10.51
C GLY A 87 1.03 0.60 -9.52
N LEU A 88 -0.05 -0.03 -9.03
CA LEU A 88 -0.91 0.56 -8.00
C LEU A 88 -0.31 0.33 -6.61
N GLU A 89 -0.25 1.40 -5.80
CA GLU A 89 0.26 1.33 -4.42
C GLU A 89 -0.81 1.77 -3.41
N PRO A 90 -1.57 0.81 -2.85
CA PRO A 90 -2.65 1.10 -1.91
C PRO A 90 -2.20 1.64 -0.54
N ALA A 91 -0.91 1.90 -0.34
CA ALA A 91 -0.40 2.58 0.85
C ALA A 91 -0.92 4.01 0.98
N VAL A 92 -1.32 4.64 -0.14
CA VAL A 92 -1.95 5.96 -0.18
C VAL A 92 -3.10 5.94 -1.18
N MET A 93 -4.30 6.19 -0.69
CA MET A 93 -5.51 6.28 -1.52
C MET A 93 -6.46 7.33 -0.96
N ALA A 94 -7.19 8.01 -1.84
CA ALA A 94 -8.37 8.79 -1.49
C ALA A 94 -9.58 8.18 -2.19
N LEU A 95 -10.62 7.86 -1.45
CA LEU A 95 -11.88 7.37 -1.99
C LEU A 95 -13.04 8.06 -1.28
N GLU A 96 -14.14 8.25 -1.97
CA GLU A 96 -15.36 8.78 -1.39
C GLU A 96 -16.06 7.71 -0.52
N ARG A 97 -16.89 8.16 0.40
CA ARG A 97 -17.76 7.25 1.15
C ARG A 97 -18.71 6.53 0.20
N GLY A 98 -18.73 5.20 0.28
CA GLY A 98 -19.53 4.38 -0.64
C GLY A 98 -18.92 4.24 -2.03
N SER A 99 -17.65 4.57 -2.21
CA SER A 99 -16.93 4.41 -3.49
C SER A 99 -17.15 3.00 -4.07
N PRO A 100 -17.55 2.88 -5.34
CA PRO A 100 -17.65 1.59 -6.02
C PRO A 100 -16.35 0.79 -6.04
N VAL A 101 -15.20 1.48 -6.08
CA VAL A 101 -13.88 0.84 -6.01
C VAL A 101 -13.71 0.15 -4.66
N ALA A 102 -14.02 0.86 -3.56
CA ALA A 102 -13.94 0.30 -2.21
C ALA A 102 -14.92 -0.85 -2.01
N GLU A 103 -16.17 -0.71 -2.52
CA GLU A 103 -17.20 -1.74 -2.44
C GLU A 103 -16.74 -3.05 -3.10
N HIS A 104 -16.29 -2.99 -4.35
CA HIS A 104 -15.80 -4.15 -5.08
C HIS A 104 -14.59 -4.81 -4.41
N MET A 105 -13.70 -4.02 -3.81
CA MET A 105 -12.57 -4.57 -3.06
C MET A 105 -13.00 -5.25 -1.76
N VAL A 106 -13.95 -4.67 -1.02
CA VAL A 106 -14.53 -5.30 0.18
C VAL A 106 -15.18 -6.63 -0.17
N GLU A 107 -15.96 -6.69 -1.26
CA GLU A 107 -16.60 -7.92 -1.73
C GLU A 107 -15.57 -8.95 -2.23
N HIS A 108 -14.53 -8.51 -2.94
CA HIS A 108 -13.42 -9.37 -3.35
C HIS A 108 -12.79 -10.07 -2.14
N PHE A 109 -12.49 -9.33 -1.06
CA PHE A 109 -11.91 -9.92 0.16
C PHE A 109 -12.91 -10.77 0.97
N ARG A 110 -14.23 -10.56 0.80
CA ARG A 110 -15.27 -11.40 1.42
C ARG A 110 -15.31 -12.79 0.82
N SER A 111 -15.11 -12.91 -0.48
CA SER A 111 -15.19 -14.15 -1.25
C SER A 111 -13.83 -14.83 -1.49
N ALA A 112 -12.73 -14.08 -1.43
CA ALA A 112 -11.39 -14.62 -1.69
C ALA A 112 -10.87 -15.47 -0.53
N PRO A 113 -10.23 -16.61 -0.79
CA PRO A 113 -9.47 -17.32 0.23
C PRO A 113 -8.24 -16.50 0.65
N PHE A 114 -7.77 -16.72 1.88
CA PHE A 114 -6.53 -16.11 2.33
C PHE A 114 -5.33 -16.66 1.55
N ASP A 115 -4.58 -15.75 0.96
CA ASP A 115 -3.43 -16.04 0.11
C ASP A 115 -2.43 -14.89 0.19
N CYS A 116 -1.15 -15.24 0.40
CA CYS A 116 -0.02 -14.31 0.49
C CYS A 116 0.73 -14.14 -0.83
N SER A 117 0.28 -14.75 -1.93
CA SER A 117 0.99 -14.71 -3.22
C SER A 117 0.79 -13.40 -3.98
N ARG A 118 -0.32 -12.68 -3.69
CA ARG A 118 -0.71 -11.45 -4.38
C ARG A 118 -0.75 -10.27 -3.40
N THR A 119 -0.23 -9.14 -3.85
CA THR A 119 -0.30 -7.86 -3.12
C THR A 119 -1.68 -7.21 -3.25
N ALA A 120 -1.98 -6.23 -2.38
CA ALA A 120 -3.22 -5.44 -2.48
C ALA A 120 -3.31 -4.68 -3.83
N GLY A 121 -2.19 -4.17 -4.34
CA GLY A 121 -2.15 -3.49 -5.65
C GLY A 121 -2.47 -4.41 -6.81
N GLU A 122 -1.95 -5.66 -6.80
CA GLU A 122 -2.28 -6.66 -7.82
C GLU A 122 -3.75 -7.10 -7.76
N ARG A 123 -4.32 -7.26 -6.55
CA ARG A 123 -5.74 -7.56 -6.35
C ARG A 123 -6.62 -6.42 -6.87
N LEU A 124 -6.30 -5.18 -6.50
CA LEU A 124 -7.02 -4.01 -6.97
C LEU A 124 -6.96 -3.88 -8.50
N SER A 125 -5.79 -4.10 -9.11
CA SER A 125 -5.64 -4.09 -10.58
C SER A 125 -6.55 -5.12 -11.25
N GLY A 126 -6.71 -6.30 -10.65
CA GLY A 126 -7.64 -7.33 -11.09
C GLY A 126 -9.10 -6.85 -11.00
N VAL A 127 -9.50 -6.35 -9.85
CA VAL A 127 -10.86 -5.85 -9.59
C VAL A 127 -11.23 -4.71 -10.52
N LEU A 128 -10.36 -3.70 -10.69
CA LEU A 128 -10.63 -2.57 -11.60
C LEU A 128 -10.84 -3.04 -13.05
N ARG A 129 -10.02 -3.99 -13.51
CA ARG A 129 -10.15 -4.54 -14.86
C ARG A 129 -11.45 -5.31 -15.05
N GLU A 130 -11.84 -6.14 -14.08
CA GLU A 130 -13.05 -6.97 -14.14
C GLU A 130 -14.32 -6.13 -14.04
N SER A 131 -14.34 -5.16 -13.14
CA SER A 131 -15.48 -4.25 -12.92
C SER A 131 -15.56 -3.10 -13.92
N ARG A 132 -14.50 -2.86 -14.72
CA ARG A 132 -14.35 -1.71 -15.63
C ARG A 132 -14.41 -0.37 -14.91
N LEU A 133 -14.10 -0.35 -13.62
CA LEU A 133 -14.00 0.88 -12.85
C LEU A 133 -12.69 1.59 -13.17
N MET A 134 -12.75 2.93 -13.14
CA MET A 134 -11.59 3.79 -13.34
C MET A 134 -11.25 4.46 -12.02
N LEU A 135 -9.95 4.57 -11.76
CA LEU A 135 -9.40 5.28 -10.63
C LEU A 135 -8.19 6.07 -11.10
N GLU A 136 -8.06 7.33 -10.70
CA GLU A 136 -6.88 8.13 -11.03
C GLU A 136 -5.64 7.50 -10.37
N VAL A 137 -4.60 7.27 -11.15
CA VAL A 137 -3.31 6.77 -10.66
C VAL A 137 -2.33 7.94 -10.66
N LEU A 138 -1.96 8.39 -9.47
CA LEU A 138 -0.98 9.48 -9.34
C LEU A 138 0.43 9.00 -9.72
N ALA A 139 1.21 9.90 -10.29
CA ALA A 139 2.62 9.62 -10.58
C ALA A 139 3.37 9.17 -9.32
N PRO A 140 4.31 8.20 -9.42
CA PRO A 140 5.02 7.67 -8.26
C PRO A 140 5.71 8.73 -7.41
N GLU A 141 6.19 9.81 -8.02
CA GLU A 141 6.88 10.91 -7.34
C GLU A 141 6.01 11.62 -6.31
N VAL A 142 4.68 11.51 -6.42
CA VAL A 142 3.76 12.21 -5.52
C VAL A 142 3.79 11.59 -4.12
N PHE A 143 3.74 10.24 -4.00
CA PHE A 143 3.73 9.54 -2.71
C PHE A 143 4.75 8.41 -2.57
N CYS A 144 5.22 7.84 -3.69
CA CYS A 144 6.18 6.74 -3.72
C CYS A 144 7.48 7.14 -4.45
N PRO A 145 8.15 8.24 -4.05
CA PRO A 145 9.31 8.77 -4.78
C PRO A 145 10.55 7.91 -4.68
N ILE A 146 10.52 6.77 -4.02
CA ILE A 146 11.64 5.83 -3.94
C ILE A 146 11.48 4.80 -5.06
N ASP A 147 12.37 4.84 -6.05
CA ASP A 147 12.32 3.89 -7.17
C ASP A 147 12.77 2.46 -6.78
N VAL A 148 12.67 1.54 -7.71
CA VAL A 148 13.03 0.11 -7.51
C VAL A 148 14.49 -0.10 -7.12
N ASN A 149 15.37 0.87 -7.36
CA ASN A 149 16.79 0.86 -7.00
C ASN A 149 17.05 1.56 -5.66
N GLY A 150 16.01 2.08 -5.01
CA GLY A 150 16.10 2.83 -3.76
C GLY A 150 16.51 4.30 -3.94
N VAL A 151 16.50 4.80 -5.18
CA VAL A 151 16.83 6.19 -5.47
C VAL A 151 15.63 7.09 -5.18
N MET A 152 15.86 8.14 -4.39
CA MET A 152 14.83 9.14 -4.08
C MET A 152 14.65 10.12 -5.25
N ARG A 153 13.44 10.13 -5.84
CA ARG A 153 13.05 10.97 -6.99
C ARG A 153 12.02 12.01 -6.59
N ARG A 154 12.38 12.86 -5.62
CA ARG A 154 11.49 13.95 -5.20
C ARG A 154 11.38 15.02 -6.26
N THR A 155 10.16 15.54 -6.42
CA THR A 155 9.82 16.68 -7.29
C THR A 155 9.05 17.73 -6.47
N PRO A 156 8.77 18.92 -7.00
CA PRO A 156 7.88 19.87 -6.36
C PRO A 156 6.46 19.34 -6.10
N GLN A 157 6.03 18.30 -6.81
CA GLN A 157 4.74 17.63 -6.64
C GLN A 157 4.73 16.56 -5.55
N THR A 158 5.87 16.24 -4.93
CA THR A 158 5.95 15.23 -3.87
C THR A 158 5.21 15.71 -2.62
N VAL A 159 4.11 15.06 -2.29
CA VAL A 159 3.25 15.32 -1.13
C VAL A 159 3.59 14.39 0.03
N GLY A 160 3.97 13.15 -0.26
CA GLY A 160 4.32 12.17 0.76
C GLY A 160 5.47 11.26 0.33
N ILE A 161 5.98 10.50 1.29
CA ILE A 161 7.04 9.51 1.07
C ILE A 161 6.62 8.21 1.75
N HIS A 162 6.21 7.23 0.95
CA HIS A 162 6.02 5.87 1.42
C HIS A 162 7.38 5.21 1.63
N ARG A 163 7.71 4.92 2.88
CA ARG A 163 9.03 4.37 3.27
C ARG A 163 9.18 2.89 2.93
N CYS A 164 8.09 2.21 2.58
CA CYS A 164 8.05 0.79 2.22
C CYS A 164 8.79 -0.08 3.25
N ALA A 165 8.48 0.04 4.54
CA ALA A 165 9.17 -0.65 5.63
C ALA A 165 9.15 -2.18 5.47
N MET A 166 8.17 -2.73 4.71
CA MET A 166 8.03 -4.17 4.40
C MET A 166 8.15 -5.04 5.66
N SER A 167 7.57 -4.61 6.78
CA SER A 167 7.64 -5.30 8.08
C SER A 167 7.11 -6.75 8.01
N TRP A 168 6.22 -7.04 7.05
CA TRP A 168 5.63 -8.34 6.77
C TRP A 168 6.54 -9.29 5.98
N CYS A 169 7.62 -8.78 5.36
CA CYS A 169 8.55 -9.59 4.60
C CYS A 169 9.59 -10.27 5.50
N PRO A 170 10.03 -11.49 5.15
CA PRO A 170 11.16 -12.14 5.81
C PRO A 170 12.40 -11.25 5.83
N LEU A 171 13.17 -11.31 6.93
CA LEU A 171 14.37 -10.49 7.14
C LEU A 171 15.33 -10.54 5.95
N ARG A 172 15.51 -11.70 5.33
CA ARG A 172 16.35 -11.88 4.13
C ARG A 172 15.95 -10.97 2.97
N ARG A 173 14.63 -10.80 2.72
CA ARG A 173 14.12 -9.91 1.66
C ARG A 173 14.32 -8.45 2.02
N ARG A 174 14.12 -8.10 3.30
CA ARG A 174 14.36 -6.74 3.79
C ARG A 174 15.84 -6.37 3.68
N VAL A 175 16.75 -7.28 4.05
CA VAL A 175 18.21 -7.10 3.91
C VAL A 175 18.60 -7.00 2.43
N ALA A 176 18.09 -7.89 1.56
CA ALA A 176 18.37 -7.84 0.12
C ALA A 176 17.93 -6.50 -0.50
N ARG A 177 16.75 -5.99 -0.11
CA ARG A 177 16.26 -4.68 -0.55
C ARG A 177 17.14 -3.55 -0.02
N TRP A 178 17.48 -3.57 1.27
CA TRP A 178 18.39 -2.58 1.86
C TRP A 178 19.74 -2.56 1.11
N MET A 179 20.30 -3.73 0.85
CA MET A 179 21.54 -3.84 0.06
C MET A 179 21.39 -3.26 -1.35
N SER A 180 20.28 -3.55 -2.03
CA SER A 180 19.98 -2.99 -3.36
C SER A 180 19.92 -1.47 -3.32
N TRP A 181 19.29 -0.89 -2.30
CA TRP A 181 19.17 0.55 -2.12
C TRP A 181 20.50 1.26 -1.77
N HIS A 182 21.49 0.49 -1.28
CA HIS A 182 22.83 1.01 -0.98
C HIS A 182 23.85 0.65 -2.07
N GLY A 183 23.40 0.37 -3.29
CA GLY A 183 24.27 0.09 -4.43
C GLY A 183 24.91 -1.29 -4.43
N LEU A 184 24.50 -2.19 -3.51
CA LEU A 184 25.05 -3.55 -3.37
C LEU A 184 24.24 -4.58 -4.16
N ARG A 185 23.40 -4.15 -5.12
CA ARG A 185 22.58 -5.02 -5.96
C ARG A 185 23.36 -6.14 -6.66
N PRO A 186 24.57 -5.90 -7.20
CA PRO A 186 25.35 -6.98 -7.82
C PRO A 186 25.66 -8.14 -6.86
N ILE A 187 25.84 -7.85 -5.57
CA ILE A 187 26.10 -8.87 -4.54
C ILE A 187 24.83 -9.66 -4.27
N VAL A 188 23.67 -9.00 -4.22
CA VAL A 188 22.36 -9.65 -4.03
C VAL A 188 22.08 -10.59 -5.19
N ASP A 189 22.27 -10.13 -6.42
CA ASP A 189 22.05 -10.93 -7.63
C ASP A 189 23.00 -12.14 -7.70
N PHE A 190 24.25 -11.98 -7.28
CA PHE A 190 25.20 -13.09 -7.16
C PHE A 190 24.74 -14.14 -6.15
N ILE A 191 24.30 -13.73 -4.94
CA ILE A 191 23.82 -14.64 -3.90
C ILE A 191 22.56 -15.38 -4.35
N LEU A 192 21.63 -14.71 -5.03
CA LEU A 192 20.40 -15.34 -5.52
C LEU A 192 20.65 -16.32 -6.65
N LYS A 193 21.56 -16.01 -7.60
CA LYS A 193 21.94 -16.90 -8.71
C LYS A 193 22.65 -18.16 -8.24
N THR A 194 23.46 -18.07 -7.18
CA THR A 194 24.19 -19.26 -6.66
C THR A 194 23.29 -20.22 -5.87
N ARG A 195 22.14 -19.76 -5.36
CA ARG A 195 21.16 -20.62 -4.64
C ARG A 195 20.14 -21.31 -5.55
N GLY A 196 19.94 -20.83 -6.77
CA GLY A 196 19.05 -21.47 -7.76
C GLY A 196 19.66 -22.64 -8.51
N ARG A 197 20.89 -23.07 -8.16
CA ARG A 197 21.62 -24.19 -8.77
C ARG A 197 21.79 -25.41 -7.84
N ARG A 198 20.95 -25.52 -6.80
CA ARG A 198 20.92 -26.71 -5.95
C ARG A 198 19.55 -27.34 -5.92
#